data_b76a8c46a64560d9ff711926db509660
#
_entry.id   b76a8c46a64560d9ff711926db509660
#
_cell.length_a   1.000
_cell.length_b   1.000
_cell.length_c   1.000
_cell.angle_alpha   90.00
_cell.angle_beta   90.00
_cell.angle_gamma   90.00
#
_symmetry.space_group_name_H-M   'P 1'
#
loop_
_entity.id
_entity.type
_entity.pdbx_description
1 polymer ?
#
loop_
_entity_poly.entity_id
_entity_poly.type
_entity_poly.pdbx_seq_one_letter_code
_entity_poly.pdbx_strand_id
1 'polypeptide(L)'
;MSGGNGTQDDPWLISTAADLKALADILNSGNASTYDAHGDDCGAGNFHGYYFKQTADIDLQGIENWEPIGYNGSTYFAGNYDGNGYIIRNAKSTGKVDVDGYATAGIFGWVAFGSVSNLHIENVTFSAAGDGNYAYAGGLAGTVYASEITNCSVSNSKISSTATYNSNNCAGGLAGYFVGSTFSKCAANNNSVTSTSYSGGFVGEQDDDYEGVDASKFVDCYVAGSTVNVSAPSSNGFSMAGGFCGEVTNDVLDLTNCFVYDTAISVTADNNAVLNSVGTFAGGLYTNTHTTPPYYATVTTNNCYYGKVTLTPGSNPDTIKDTSTEKTAEEFADGTVTGLLGASFANGNGFPILGSSPADYTAVDAALAEANELDRTLYTDLSAVDTAVANVVRGYDRTRQSDVDAMAQAILNALEHLTRKGADYTAVDAAITKANALNKDDYTNFAAVQAAIDAVDRTKDITQQSEVDAMAADIQHALAALEKKPAPTAAPTAVPTAAPTQAPQESTAPAATQAPTPAPTTAPTAAPTATPAPQAVSAIPATGDGANIALLWVMLVVSGGAALWIGRKKG
;
A
#
# COMPACT_ATOMS: atom_id res chain seq x y z
N MET A 1 -24.25 -9.28 -8.16
CA MET A 1 -24.79 -8.55 -6.99
C MET A 1 -25.62 -9.54 -6.16
N SER A 2 -25.48 -9.50 -4.85
CA SER A 2 -25.97 -10.54 -3.96
C SER A 2 -27.46 -10.42 -3.59
N GLY A 3 -28.19 -9.40 -4.06
CA GLY A 3 -29.62 -9.19 -3.79
C GLY A 3 -30.06 -7.77 -4.08
N GLY A 4 -31.34 -7.48 -3.80
CA GLY A 4 -31.98 -6.19 -4.05
C GLY A 4 -32.44 -6.01 -5.49
N ASN A 5 -33.16 -4.91 -5.72
CA ASN A 5 -33.67 -4.54 -7.03
C ASN A 5 -33.19 -3.16 -7.51
N GLY A 6 -32.31 -2.50 -6.74
CA GLY A 6 -31.67 -1.24 -7.06
C GLY A 6 -32.48 0.01 -6.74
N THR A 7 -33.62 -0.11 -6.06
CA THR A 7 -34.37 1.03 -5.55
C THR A 7 -33.79 1.54 -4.22
N GLN A 8 -34.18 2.73 -3.79
CA GLN A 8 -33.74 3.28 -2.52
C GLN A 8 -34.12 2.42 -1.32
N ASP A 9 -35.33 1.82 -1.33
CA ASP A 9 -35.85 0.97 -0.25
C ASP A 9 -35.30 -0.47 -0.33
N ASP A 10 -34.82 -0.92 -1.51
CA ASP A 10 -34.28 -2.26 -1.75
C ASP A 10 -33.05 -2.16 -2.67
N PRO A 11 -31.92 -1.59 -2.18
CA PRO A 11 -30.72 -1.37 -2.98
C PRO A 11 -30.06 -2.67 -3.41
N TRP A 12 -29.35 -2.67 -4.51
CA TRP A 12 -28.48 -3.79 -4.87
C TRP A 12 -27.37 -3.99 -3.84
N LEU A 13 -27.24 -5.23 -3.35
CA LEU A 13 -26.30 -5.57 -2.31
C LEU A 13 -24.93 -5.94 -2.88
N ILE A 14 -23.91 -5.33 -2.33
CA ILE A 14 -22.48 -5.56 -2.66
C ILE A 14 -21.82 -6.15 -1.41
N SER A 15 -21.60 -7.47 -1.42
CA SER A 15 -21.08 -8.21 -0.26
C SER A 15 -19.67 -8.76 -0.46
N THR A 16 -19.23 -8.85 -1.72
CA THR A 16 -17.97 -9.53 -2.09
C THR A 16 -17.20 -8.78 -3.17
N ALA A 17 -15.91 -9.09 -3.31
CA ALA A 17 -15.09 -8.63 -4.43
C ALA A 17 -15.70 -8.97 -5.81
N ALA A 18 -16.38 -10.12 -5.91
CA ALA A 18 -17.07 -10.52 -7.13
C ALA A 18 -18.29 -9.66 -7.43
N ASP A 19 -19.06 -9.23 -6.40
CA ASP A 19 -20.18 -8.30 -6.60
C ASP A 19 -19.70 -6.93 -7.06
N LEU A 20 -18.64 -6.41 -6.42
CA LEU A 20 -18.06 -5.12 -6.79
C LEU A 20 -17.48 -5.16 -8.21
N LYS A 21 -16.81 -6.26 -8.57
CA LYS A 21 -16.32 -6.48 -9.94
C LYS A 21 -17.46 -6.58 -10.95
N ALA A 22 -18.55 -7.24 -10.62
CA ALA A 22 -19.71 -7.33 -11.51
C ALA A 22 -20.34 -5.96 -11.77
N LEU A 23 -20.39 -5.06 -10.78
CA LEU A 23 -20.79 -3.68 -10.97
C LEU A 23 -19.89 -2.96 -11.98
N ALA A 24 -18.56 -3.08 -11.80
CA ALA A 24 -17.58 -2.51 -12.73
C ALA A 24 -17.74 -3.08 -14.16
N ASP A 25 -17.85 -4.41 -14.29
CA ASP A 25 -17.97 -5.09 -15.59
C ASP A 25 -19.24 -4.65 -16.35
N ILE A 26 -20.39 -4.55 -15.67
CA ILE A 26 -21.65 -4.13 -16.28
C ILE A 26 -21.53 -2.69 -16.79
N LEU A 27 -21.05 -1.77 -15.96
CA LEU A 27 -20.91 -0.37 -16.34
C LEU A 27 -19.90 -0.22 -17.49
N ASN A 28 -18.72 -0.79 -17.35
CA ASN A 28 -17.60 -0.65 -18.29
C ASN A 28 -17.87 -1.32 -19.65
N SER A 29 -18.79 -2.28 -19.71
CA SER A 29 -19.22 -2.89 -20.98
C SER A 29 -20.23 -2.04 -21.77
N GLY A 30 -20.72 -0.94 -21.20
CA GLY A 30 -21.80 -0.14 -21.77
C GLY A 30 -23.19 -0.80 -21.69
N ASN A 31 -23.32 -1.93 -20.99
CA ASN A 31 -24.58 -2.66 -20.82
C ASN A 31 -25.46 -2.09 -19.70
N ALA A 32 -24.98 -1.09 -18.98
CA ALA A 32 -25.78 -0.42 -17.95
C ALA A 32 -27.01 0.28 -18.50
N SER A 33 -27.07 0.56 -19.83
CA SER A 33 -28.23 1.10 -20.54
C SER A 33 -29.49 0.25 -20.41
N THR A 34 -29.39 -1.04 -20.08
CA THR A 34 -30.55 -1.92 -19.85
C THR A 34 -31.18 -1.70 -18.46
N TYR A 35 -30.56 -0.90 -17.61
CA TYR A 35 -30.97 -0.63 -16.23
C TYR A 35 -31.41 0.83 -16.03
N ASP A 36 -32.06 1.43 -17.02
CA ASP A 36 -32.60 2.79 -16.88
C ASP A 36 -33.94 2.74 -16.16
N ALA A 37 -33.97 3.25 -14.92
CA ALA A 37 -35.19 3.23 -14.10
C ALA A 37 -36.14 4.39 -14.40
N HIS A 38 -35.72 5.46 -15.07
CA HIS A 38 -36.47 6.73 -15.06
C HIS A 38 -36.65 7.42 -16.39
N GLY A 39 -36.07 6.93 -17.50
CA GLY A 39 -36.34 7.47 -18.84
C GLY A 39 -35.95 8.93 -19.06
N ASP A 40 -35.16 9.51 -18.18
CA ASP A 40 -34.71 10.88 -18.29
C ASP A 40 -33.40 10.95 -19.07
N ASP A 41 -33.25 12.00 -19.89
CA ASP A 41 -32.12 12.23 -20.82
C ASP A 41 -30.72 12.39 -20.12
N CYS A 42 -30.62 12.17 -18.84
CA CYS A 42 -29.38 12.23 -18.07
C CYS A 42 -28.60 10.92 -18.15
N GLY A 43 -28.08 10.57 -19.32
CA GLY A 43 -27.14 9.46 -19.46
C GLY A 43 -27.74 8.10 -19.17
N ALA A 44 -28.78 7.73 -19.92
CA ALA A 44 -29.33 6.37 -19.94
C ALA A 44 -28.17 5.36 -20.00
N GLY A 45 -28.02 4.55 -18.96
CA GLY A 45 -27.02 3.50 -18.93
C GLY A 45 -25.91 3.60 -17.91
N ASN A 46 -25.85 4.66 -17.10
CA ASN A 46 -24.79 4.86 -16.08
C ASN A 46 -25.29 4.64 -14.65
N PHE A 47 -26.36 3.86 -14.47
CA PHE A 47 -27.02 3.59 -13.18
C PHE A 47 -27.65 4.82 -12.52
N HIS A 48 -27.99 5.86 -13.28
CA HIS A 48 -28.65 7.03 -12.72
C HIS A 48 -29.98 6.64 -12.03
N GLY A 49 -30.16 7.10 -10.77
CA GLY A 49 -31.30 6.78 -9.94
C GLY A 49 -31.30 5.39 -9.28
N TYR A 50 -30.28 4.57 -9.49
CA TYR A 50 -30.12 3.30 -8.80
C TYR A 50 -29.29 3.41 -7.54
N TYR A 51 -29.57 2.50 -6.60
CA TYR A 51 -28.98 2.45 -5.27
C TYR A 51 -28.22 1.16 -5.06
N PHE A 52 -27.02 1.29 -4.50
CA PHE A 52 -26.10 0.19 -4.15
C PHE A 52 -25.76 0.29 -2.67
N LYS A 53 -25.72 -0.83 -1.98
CA LYS A 53 -25.36 -0.86 -0.57
C LYS A 53 -24.35 -1.96 -0.28
N GLN A 54 -23.23 -1.57 0.31
CA GLN A 54 -22.24 -2.53 0.81
C GLN A 54 -22.74 -3.19 2.10
N THR A 55 -22.49 -4.50 2.25
CA THR A 55 -22.98 -5.28 3.39
C THR A 55 -21.87 -6.01 4.14
N ALA A 56 -20.64 -5.90 3.68
CA ALA A 56 -19.46 -6.47 4.33
C ALA A 56 -18.18 -5.72 3.87
N ASP A 57 -17.10 -5.88 4.60
CA ASP A 57 -15.76 -5.47 4.12
C ASP A 57 -15.38 -6.26 2.86
N ILE A 58 -14.77 -5.59 1.91
CA ILE A 58 -14.37 -6.17 0.62
C ILE A 58 -12.85 -6.10 0.48
N ASP A 59 -12.22 -7.28 0.40
CA ASP A 59 -10.79 -7.41 0.15
C ASP A 59 -10.52 -7.73 -1.33
N LEU A 60 -9.79 -6.84 -2.00
CA LEU A 60 -9.45 -6.95 -3.42
C LEU A 60 -8.05 -7.53 -3.67
N GLN A 61 -7.37 -8.06 -2.65
CA GLN A 61 -6.00 -8.60 -2.77
C GLN A 61 -5.88 -9.70 -3.85
N GLY A 62 -6.96 -10.46 -4.11
CA GLY A 62 -7.00 -11.52 -5.14
C GLY A 62 -7.15 -11.00 -6.57
N ILE A 63 -7.33 -9.70 -6.77
CA ILE A 63 -7.47 -9.07 -8.09
C ILE A 63 -6.14 -8.40 -8.44
N GLU A 64 -5.42 -8.93 -9.42
CA GLU A 64 -4.09 -8.43 -9.80
C GLU A 64 -4.12 -6.97 -10.29
N ASN A 65 -5.15 -6.62 -11.05
CA ASN A 65 -5.36 -5.25 -11.54
C ASN A 65 -6.86 -4.91 -11.48
N TRP A 66 -7.23 -4.02 -10.58
CA TRP A 66 -8.59 -3.53 -10.44
C TRP A 66 -8.93 -2.59 -11.62
N GLU A 67 -9.97 -2.90 -12.37
CA GLU A 67 -10.54 -1.97 -13.33
C GLU A 67 -11.52 -1.04 -12.61
N PRO A 68 -11.33 0.28 -12.66
CA PRO A 68 -12.21 1.24 -12.00
C PRO A 68 -13.66 1.13 -12.47
N ILE A 69 -14.61 1.40 -11.56
CA ILE A 69 -16.04 1.47 -11.87
C ILE A 69 -16.31 2.75 -12.68
N GLY A 70 -16.65 2.62 -13.97
CA GLY A 70 -16.65 3.73 -14.92
C GLY A 70 -15.23 4.23 -15.21
N TYR A 71 -14.95 4.78 -16.37
CA TYR A 71 -13.57 5.20 -16.67
C TYR A 71 -13.45 6.36 -17.66
N ASN A 72 -14.56 6.92 -18.12
CA ASN A 72 -14.55 8.08 -19.03
C ASN A 72 -15.89 8.84 -19.02
N GLY A 73 -15.97 9.93 -19.78
CA GLY A 73 -17.17 10.76 -19.88
C GLY A 73 -18.40 10.10 -20.51
N SER A 74 -18.29 8.87 -21.01
CA SER A 74 -19.42 8.09 -21.55
C SER A 74 -19.84 6.93 -20.65
N THR A 75 -18.90 6.37 -19.89
CA THR A 75 -19.10 5.30 -18.93
C THR A 75 -18.68 5.77 -17.54
N TYR A 76 -19.51 6.54 -16.89
CA TYR A 76 -19.33 7.06 -15.54
C TYR A 76 -20.36 6.45 -14.58
N PHE A 77 -20.05 6.43 -13.31
CA PHE A 77 -20.99 5.99 -12.29
C PHE A 77 -21.90 7.16 -11.89
N ALA A 78 -23.21 7.04 -12.18
CA ALA A 78 -24.23 8.02 -11.84
C ALA A 78 -25.21 7.53 -10.76
N GLY A 79 -24.95 6.37 -10.17
CA GLY A 79 -25.78 5.79 -9.12
C GLY A 79 -25.49 6.37 -7.73
N ASN A 80 -26.20 5.82 -6.74
CA ASN A 80 -26.01 6.13 -5.33
C ASN A 80 -25.36 4.93 -4.65
N TYR A 81 -24.10 5.05 -4.21
CA TYR A 81 -23.36 3.99 -3.55
C TYR A 81 -23.23 4.29 -2.05
N ASP A 82 -23.85 3.46 -1.22
CA ASP A 82 -23.71 3.50 0.25
C ASP A 82 -22.73 2.40 0.69
N GLY A 83 -21.52 2.80 1.10
CA GLY A 83 -20.54 1.90 1.70
C GLY A 83 -20.96 1.37 3.08
N ASN A 84 -22.02 1.98 3.70
CA ASN A 84 -22.63 1.53 4.95
C ASN A 84 -21.60 1.40 6.10
N GLY A 85 -20.50 2.14 6.04
CA GLY A 85 -19.40 2.10 7.01
C GLY A 85 -18.42 0.93 6.83
N TYR A 86 -18.58 0.11 5.79
CA TYR A 86 -17.64 -0.98 5.47
C TYR A 86 -16.46 -0.47 4.65
N ILE A 87 -15.41 -1.32 4.60
CA ILE A 87 -14.14 -1.02 3.94
C ILE A 87 -14.02 -1.75 2.61
N ILE A 88 -13.38 -1.08 1.64
CA ILE A 88 -12.74 -1.72 0.49
C ILE A 88 -11.22 -1.60 0.66
N ARG A 89 -10.49 -2.72 0.59
CA ARG A 89 -9.04 -2.72 0.85
C ARG A 89 -8.23 -3.54 -0.15
N ASN A 90 -6.90 -3.29 -0.13
CA ASN A 90 -5.88 -4.06 -0.84
C ASN A 90 -6.01 -4.04 -2.37
N ALA A 91 -6.73 -3.08 -2.94
CA ALA A 91 -6.83 -2.94 -4.39
C ALA A 91 -5.52 -2.44 -5.00
N LYS A 92 -5.19 -2.97 -6.17
CA LYS A 92 -4.11 -2.47 -7.03
C LYS A 92 -4.68 -2.16 -8.40
N SER A 93 -4.31 -1.01 -8.97
CA SER A 93 -4.73 -0.62 -10.33
C SER A 93 -3.63 0.16 -11.01
N THR A 94 -3.39 -0.17 -12.27
CA THR A 94 -2.59 0.65 -13.20
C THR A 94 -3.45 1.66 -13.97
N GLY A 95 -4.71 1.76 -13.59
CA GLY A 95 -5.70 2.60 -14.25
C GLY A 95 -6.29 1.97 -15.50
N LYS A 96 -7.31 2.63 -16.02
CA LYS A 96 -7.94 2.32 -17.31
C LYS A 96 -7.67 3.48 -18.24
N VAL A 97 -7.18 3.18 -19.44
CA VAL A 97 -6.98 4.17 -20.50
C VAL A 97 -8.14 4.07 -21.47
N ASP A 98 -8.76 5.20 -21.80
CA ASP A 98 -9.84 5.26 -22.79
C ASP A 98 -9.31 5.43 -24.23
N VAL A 99 -10.24 5.54 -25.19
CA VAL A 99 -9.91 5.64 -26.62
C VAL A 99 -9.23 6.97 -26.98
N ASP A 100 -9.36 7.99 -26.14
CA ASP A 100 -8.77 9.32 -26.31
C ASP A 100 -7.46 9.47 -25.54
N GLY A 101 -7.01 8.41 -24.84
CA GLY A 101 -5.76 8.35 -24.09
C GLY A 101 -5.84 8.93 -22.69
N TYR A 102 -7.03 9.15 -22.12
CA TYR A 102 -7.22 9.52 -20.72
C TYR A 102 -7.03 8.30 -19.82
N ALA A 103 -6.16 8.40 -18.85
CA ALA A 103 -5.95 7.35 -17.87
C ALA A 103 -6.66 7.70 -16.55
N THR A 104 -7.47 6.80 -16.02
CA THR A 104 -8.13 7.00 -14.72
C THR A 104 -7.86 5.82 -13.77
N ALA A 105 -7.62 6.11 -12.48
CA ALA A 105 -7.42 5.09 -11.45
C ALA A 105 -8.14 5.50 -10.15
N GLY A 106 -8.75 4.52 -9.50
CA GLY A 106 -9.53 4.66 -8.26
C GLY A 106 -10.35 3.40 -8.01
N ILE A 107 -11.13 3.36 -6.94
CA ILE A 107 -12.24 2.39 -6.85
C ILE A 107 -13.24 2.70 -7.96
N PHE A 108 -13.61 3.97 -8.10
CA PHE A 108 -14.33 4.51 -9.26
C PHE A 108 -13.32 5.19 -10.20
N GLY A 109 -13.52 5.05 -11.51
CA GLY A 109 -12.79 5.87 -12.47
C GLY A 109 -13.43 7.25 -12.58
N TRP A 110 -14.75 7.27 -12.84
CA TRP A 110 -15.56 8.49 -12.89
C TRP A 110 -16.83 8.33 -12.07
N VAL A 111 -17.08 9.29 -11.19
CA VAL A 111 -18.38 9.49 -10.53
C VAL A 111 -18.95 10.80 -11.06
N ALA A 112 -20.11 10.75 -11.71
CA ALA A 112 -20.75 11.94 -12.25
C ALA A 112 -22.27 11.88 -12.06
N PHE A 113 -22.86 12.97 -11.57
CA PHE A 113 -24.29 13.09 -11.33
C PHE A 113 -24.85 12.05 -10.34
N GLY A 114 -24.01 11.53 -9.45
CA GLY A 114 -24.32 10.47 -8.50
C GLY A 114 -23.86 10.80 -7.09
N SER A 115 -23.87 9.81 -6.23
CA SER A 115 -23.36 9.96 -4.87
C SER A 115 -22.57 8.73 -4.40
N VAL A 116 -21.56 8.98 -3.55
CA VAL A 116 -20.88 7.93 -2.80
C VAL A 116 -20.85 8.34 -1.33
N SER A 117 -21.33 7.46 -0.46
CA SER A 117 -21.42 7.75 0.96
C SER A 117 -20.93 6.60 1.82
N ASN A 118 -20.47 6.93 3.04
CA ASN A 118 -20.10 5.97 4.09
C ASN A 118 -19.13 4.88 3.61
N LEU A 119 -18.20 5.20 2.71
CA LEU A 119 -17.23 4.27 2.13
C LEU A 119 -15.84 4.56 2.67
N HIS A 120 -15.20 3.53 3.21
CA HIS A 120 -13.81 3.60 3.67
C HIS A 120 -12.92 2.77 2.76
N ILE A 121 -11.78 3.35 2.35
CA ILE A 121 -10.83 2.71 1.42
C ILE A 121 -9.46 2.66 2.09
N GLU A 122 -8.85 1.47 2.10
CA GLU A 122 -7.59 1.27 2.82
C GLU A 122 -6.56 0.46 2.02
N ASN A 123 -5.28 0.81 2.21
CA ASN A 123 -4.15 0.05 1.69
C ASN A 123 -4.25 -0.23 0.19
N VAL A 124 -4.66 0.77 -0.59
CA VAL A 124 -4.72 0.65 -2.05
C VAL A 124 -3.45 1.19 -2.71
N THR A 125 -3.15 0.69 -3.90
CA THR A 125 -2.07 1.20 -4.74
C THR A 125 -2.63 1.49 -6.14
N PHE A 126 -2.86 2.75 -6.43
CA PHE A 126 -3.42 3.20 -7.70
C PHE A 126 -2.44 4.06 -8.48
N SER A 127 -2.31 3.74 -9.76
CA SER A 127 -1.43 4.47 -10.66
C SER A 127 -2.15 4.71 -11.98
N ALA A 128 -2.59 5.93 -12.22
CA ALA A 128 -3.05 6.31 -13.55
C ALA A 128 -1.82 6.58 -14.43
N ALA A 129 -1.59 5.70 -15.40
CA ALA A 129 -0.50 5.84 -16.35
C ALA A 129 -1.05 5.71 -17.78
N GLY A 130 -0.80 6.72 -18.62
CA GLY A 130 -1.31 6.75 -19.98
C GLY A 130 -0.31 7.31 -20.97
N ASP A 131 -0.50 6.94 -22.24
CA ASP A 131 0.27 7.49 -23.37
C ASP A 131 -0.34 8.80 -23.89
N GLY A 132 -1.47 9.24 -23.31
CA GLY A 132 -2.19 10.47 -23.64
C GLY A 132 -1.76 11.68 -22.82
N ASN A 133 -2.60 12.71 -22.86
CA ASN A 133 -2.34 14.01 -22.23
C ASN A 133 -2.78 14.08 -20.76
N TYR A 134 -3.64 13.18 -20.31
CA TYR A 134 -4.32 13.30 -19.01
C TYR A 134 -4.23 12.00 -18.23
N ALA A 135 -3.91 12.12 -16.94
CA ALA A 135 -3.94 11.00 -16.03
C ALA A 135 -4.51 11.45 -14.67
N TYR A 136 -5.62 10.86 -14.26
CA TYR A 136 -6.34 11.21 -13.04
C TYR A 136 -6.35 10.03 -12.06
N ALA A 137 -5.74 10.18 -10.90
CA ALA A 137 -5.69 9.16 -9.87
C ALA A 137 -6.25 9.67 -8.55
N GLY A 138 -7.19 8.92 -7.98
CA GLY A 138 -7.69 9.15 -6.64
C GLY A 138 -7.91 7.84 -5.89
N GLY A 139 -7.85 7.86 -4.57
CA GLY A 139 -8.14 6.66 -3.79
C GLY A 139 -9.60 6.24 -3.91
N LEU A 140 -10.53 7.21 -3.97
CA LEU A 140 -11.94 6.95 -4.21
C LEU A 140 -12.25 6.97 -5.70
N ALA A 141 -11.88 8.05 -6.40
CA ALA A 141 -12.20 8.22 -7.82
C ALA A 141 -11.09 8.93 -8.60
N GLY A 142 -10.90 8.56 -9.87
CA GLY A 142 -10.07 9.35 -10.78
C GLY A 142 -10.68 10.73 -11.02
N THR A 143 -11.98 10.79 -11.29
CA THR A 143 -12.75 12.03 -11.52
C THR A 143 -14.04 12.03 -10.71
N VAL A 144 -14.40 13.20 -10.14
CA VAL A 144 -15.69 13.46 -9.50
C VAL A 144 -16.30 14.71 -10.14
N TYR A 145 -17.49 14.58 -10.73
CA TYR A 145 -18.17 15.64 -11.48
C TYR A 145 -19.62 15.77 -11.02
N ALA A 146 -20.07 16.97 -10.66
CA ALA A 146 -21.45 17.28 -10.27
C ALA A 146 -22.08 16.24 -9.31
N SER A 147 -21.33 15.84 -8.28
CA SER A 147 -21.64 14.70 -7.42
C SER A 147 -21.48 15.01 -5.94
N GLU A 148 -22.09 14.19 -5.08
CA GLU A 148 -21.99 14.32 -3.63
C GLU A 148 -21.17 13.15 -3.04
N ILE A 149 -20.11 13.47 -2.31
CA ILE A 149 -19.27 12.49 -1.61
C ILE A 149 -19.35 12.79 -0.11
N THR A 150 -19.93 11.86 0.64
CA THR A 150 -20.21 12.10 2.07
C THR A 150 -19.70 10.98 2.96
N ASN A 151 -19.03 11.34 4.07
CA ASN A 151 -18.53 10.39 5.07
C ASN A 151 -17.66 9.28 4.45
N CYS A 152 -16.74 9.67 3.56
CA CYS A 152 -15.81 8.75 2.90
C CYS A 152 -14.37 8.99 3.37
N SER A 153 -13.57 7.94 3.39
CA SER A 153 -12.16 8.08 3.72
C SER A 153 -11.24 7.21 2.86
N VAL A 154 -10.02 7.69 2.66
CA VAL A 154 -8.92 6.93 2.06
C VAL A 154 -7.73 6.97 3.00
N SER A 155 -7.19 5.80 3.33
CA SER A 155 -6.08 5.70 4.28
C SER A 155 -5.00 4.72 3.84
N ASN A 156 -3.76 4.96 4.33
CA ASN A 156 -2.60 4.07 4.16
C ASN A 156 -2.33 3.67 2.70
N SER A 157 -2.58 4.57 1.76
CA SER A 157 -2.66 4.27 0.34
C SER A 157 -1.56 4.97 -0.47
N LYS A 158 -1.23 4.40 -1.63
CA LYS A 158 -0.30 4.98 -2.60
C LYS A 158 -1.07 5.34 -3.86
N ILE A 159 -1.08 6.62 -4.20
CA ILE A 159 -1.82 7.14 -5.35
C ILE A 159 -0.86 7.91 -6.23
N SER A 160 -0.82 7.59 -7.51
CA SER A 160 0.07 8.26 -8.45
C SER A 160 -0.56 8.46 -9.82
N SER A 161 -0.14 9.53 -10.49
CA SER A 161 -0.52 9.82 -11.87
C SER A 161 0.68 10.23 -12.72
N THR A 162 0.79 9.65 -13.91
CA THR A 162 1.83 9.98 -14.90
C THR A 162 1.29 9.84 -16.31
N ALA A 163 1.57 10.78 -17.20
CA ALA A 163 1.32 10.64 -18.62
C ALA A 163 2.52 11.13 -19.44
N THR A 164 2.61 10.66 -20.66
CA THR A 164 3.79 10.92 -21.53
C THR A 164 3.81 12.35 -22.04
N TYR A 165 2.65 12.93 -22.29
CA TYR A 165 2.48 14.33 -22.73
C TYR A 165 1.95 15.18 -21.57
N ASN A 166 2.59 16.19 -21.30
CA ASN A 166 2.81 17.13 -20.22
C ASN A 166 1.62 17.96 -19.75
N SER A 167 0.36 17.57 -19.80
CA SER A 167 -0.58 18.58 -19.38
C SER A 167 -1.20 18.33 -18.02
N ASN A 168 -2.15 17.54 -17.81
CA ASN A 168 -2.84 17.50 -16.51
C ASN A 168 -2.74 16.10 -15.90
N ASN A 169 -1.67 15.88 -15.13
CA ASN A 169 -1.48 14.65 -14.38
C ASN A 169 -1.82 14.93 -12.92
N CYS A 170 -3.02 14.57 -12.53
CA CYS A 170 -3.57 14.93 -11.25
C CYS A 170 -3.66 13.73 -10.33
N ALA A 171 -3.10 13.83 -9.12
CA ALA A 171 -3.25 12.83 -8.09
C ALA A 171 -3.81 13.44 -6.82
N GLY A 172 -4.84 12.82 -6.24
CA GLY A 172 -5.42 13.23 -4.97
C GLY A 172 -5.66 12.06 -4.03
N GLY A 173 -5.65 12.32 -2.75
CA GLY A 173 -5.93 11.29 -1.74
C GLY A 173 -7.31 10.66 -1.95
N LEU A 174 -8.34 11.45 -2.29
CA LEU A 174 -9.68 10.98 -2.62
C LEU A 174 -9.94 11.04 -4.13
N ALA A 175 -9.69 12.18 -4.79
CA ALA A 175 -9.99 12.34 -6.20
C ALA A 175 -8.81 12.94 -6.97
N GLY A 176 -8.60 12.48 -8.22
CA GLY A 176 -7.60 13.08 -9.11
C GLY A 176 -8.07 14.42 -9.64
N TYR A 177 -9.27 14.47 -10.22
CA TYR A 177 -9.91 15.65 -10.80
C TYR A 177 -11.31 15.85 -10.22
N PHE A 178 -11.67 17.11 -9.97
CA PHE A 178 -12.87 17.45 -9.22
C PHE A 178 -13.56 18.69 -9.81
N VAL A 179 -14.86 18.58 -10.10
CA VAL A 179 -15.65 19.65 -10.71
C VAL A 179 -17.03 19.70 -10.10
N GLY A 180 -17.47 20.89 -9.66
CA GLY A 180 -18.86 21.21 -9.32
C GLY A 180 -19.51 20.24 -8.34
N SER A 181 -18.76 19.77 -7.37
CA SER A 181 -19.18 18.70 -6.48
C SER A 181 -18.99 19.09 -5.01
N THR A 182 -19.52 18.29 -4.10
CA THR A 182 -19.37 18.51 -2.66
C THR A 182 -18.73 17.32 -1.99
N PHE A 183 -17.64 17.55 -1.26
CA PHE A 183 -17.15 16.61 -0.26
C PHE A 183 -17.58 17.07 1.15
N SER A 184 -18.23 16.21 1.88
CA SER A 184 -18.60 16.48 3.27
C SER A 184 -18.21 15.33 4.20
N LYS A 185 -17.63 15.65 5.36
CA LYS A 185 -17.18 14.67 6.36
C LYS A 185 -16.26 13.61 5.76
N CYS A 186 -15.28 14.02 4.96
CA CYS A 186 -14.38 13.12 4.28
C CYS A 186 -12.93 13.30 4.76
N ALA A 187 -12.13 12.24 4.65
CA ALA A 187 -10.78 12.22 5.20
C ALA A 187 -9.76 11.54 4.28
N ALA A 188 -8.54 12.09 4.21
CA ALA A 188 -7.37 11.48 3.60
C ALA A 188 -6.26 11.31 4.65
N ASN A 189 -5.94 10.06 5.01
CA ASN A 189 -5.02 9.76 6.11
C ASN A 189 -3.84 8.90 5.67
N ASN A 190 -2.61 9.28 6.07
CA ASN A 190 -1.41 8.45 5.87
C ASN A 190 -1.20 8.02 4.42
N ASN A 191 -1.57 8.86 3.46
CA ASN A 191 -1.44 8.54 2.05
C ASN A 191 -0.12 9.07 1.47
N SER A 192 0.39 8.37 0.45
CA SER A 192 1.46 8.84 -0.40
C SER A 192 0.87 9.22 -1.76
N VAL A 193 0.80 10.51 -2.04
CA VAL A 193 0.22 11.05 -3.28
C VAL A 193 1.33 11.65 -4.13
N THR A 194 1.44 11.22 -5.39
CA THR A 194 2.51 11.69 -6.28
C THR A 194 1.97 11.88 -7.71
N SER A 195 2.31 13.00 -8.33
CA SER A 195 2.02 13.24 -9.74
C SER A 195 3.21 13.86 -10.47
N THR A 196 3.03 14.08 -11.76
CA THR A 196 3.99 14.87 -12.55
C THR A 196 3.54 16.31 -12.78
N SER A 197 2.31 16.69 -12.40
CA SER A 197 1.81 18.05 -12.53
C SER A 197 1.14 18.57 -11.25
N TYR A 198 0.02 17.97 -10.82
CA TYR A 198 -0.77 18.47 -9.70
C TYR A 198 -1.02 17.38 -8.66
N SER A 199 -0.59 17.61 -7.43
CA SER A 199 -0.81 16.69 -6.32
C SER A 199 -1.50 17.39 -5.17
N GLY A 200 -2.61 16.83 -4.70
CA GLY A 200 -3.28 17.27 -3.49
C GLY A 200 -3.45 16.15 -2.48
N GLY A 201 -3.31 16.46 -1.22
CA GLY A 201 -3.58 15.47 -0.17
C GLY A 201 -5.01 14.95 -0.21
N PHE A 202 -5.94 15.73 -0.78
CA PHE A 202 -7.34 15.41 -0.93
C PHE A 202 -7.74 15.30 -2.42
N VAL A 203 -7.58 16.37 -3.21
CA VAL A 203 -7.85 16.39 -4.66
C VAL A 203 -6.64 16.90 -5.44
N GLY A 204 -6.38 16.32 -6.62
CA GLY A 204 -5.26 16.73 -7.48
C GLY A 204 -5.49 18.09 -8.12
N GLU A 205 -6.63 18.27 -8.78
CA GLU A 205 -7.04 19.51 -9.44
C GLU A 205 -8.54 19.74 -9.24
N GLN A 206 -8.90 21.00 -9.02
CA GLN A 206 -10.28 21.48 -9.01
C GLN A 206 -10.47 22.47 -10.18
N ASP A 207 -11.52 22.25 -10.98
CA ASP A 207 -11.86 23.09 -12.10
C ASP A 207 -13.40 23.24 -12.21
N ASP A 208 -13.92 24.45 -12.31
CA ASP A 208 -15.36 24.74 -12.40
C ASP A 208 -15.71 25.61 -13.62
N ASP A 209 -14.94 25.57 -14.70
CA ASP A 209 -15.19 26.34 -15.93
C ASP A 209 -16.41 25.80 -16.74
N TYR A 210 -17.43 25.25 -16.06
CA TYR A 210 -18.60 24.67 -16.68
C TYR A 210 -19.88 25.42 -16.29
N GLU A 211 -20.53 26.06 -17.27
CA GLU A 211 -21.82 26.71 -17.04
C GLU A 211 -22.87 25.70 -16.55
N GLY A 212 -23.47 26.00 -15.40
CA GLY A 212 -24.60 25.23 -14.86
C GLY A 212 -24.24 24.19 -13.82
N VAL A 213 -22.99 24.15 -13.37
CA VAL A 213 -22.55 23.33 -12.24
C VAL A 213 -22.44 24.21 -10.98
N ASP A 214 -22.84 23.69 -9.83
CA ASP A 214 -22.68 24.39 -8.56
C ASP A 214 -21.20 24.50 -8.18
N ALA A 215 -20.84 25.57 -7.44
CA ALA A 215 -19.48 25.73 -6.95
C ALA A 215 -19.04 24.57 -6.06
N SER A 216 -17.80 24.14 -6.23
CA SER A 216 -17.16 23.04 -5.48
C SER A 216 -17.02 23.38 -4.00
N LYS A 217 -17.30 22.42 -3.09
CA LYS A 217 -17.26 22.65 -1.64
C LYS A 217 -16.62 21.50 -0.87
N PHE A 218 -15.91 21.88 0.18
CA PHE A 218 -15.35 20.95 1.17
C PHE A 218 -15.82 21.35 2.57
N VAL A 219 -16.58 20.48 3.21
CA VAL A 219 -17.17 20.77 4.53
C VAL A 219 -16.82 19.64 5.50
N ASP A 220 -16.29 20.00 6.67
CA ASP A 220 -15.92 19.03 7.69
C ASP A 220 -14.91 17.96 7.16
N CYS A 221 -13.90 18.37 6.40
CA CYS A 221 -12.95 17.48 5.75
C CYS A 221 -11.53 17.65 6.28
N TYR A 222 -10.69 16.61 6.15
CA TYR A 222 -9.30 16.77 6.57
C TYR A 222 -8.29 15.89 5.82
N VAL A 223 -7.03 16.33 5.89
CA VAL A 223 -5.85 15.57 5.46
C VAL A 223 -4.90 15.45 6.65
N ALA A 224 -4.44 14.24 6.95
CA ALA A 224 -3.48 14.03 8.04
C ALA A 224 -2.45 12.95 7.72
N GLY A 225 -1.22 13.07 8.25
CA GLY A 225 -0.16 12.08 8.17
C GLY A 225 0.32 11.75 6.76
N SER A 226 0.03 12.61 5.76
CA SER A 226 0.22 12.28 4.34
C SER A 226 1.51 12.87 3.78
N THR A 227 1.99 12.26 2.69
CA THR A 227 3.06 12.81 1.87
C THR A 227 2.50 13.16 0.50
N VAL A 228 2.61 14.42 0.12
CA VAL A 228 2.14 14.96 -1.16
C VAL A 228 3.33 15.46 -1.95
N ASN A 229 3.57 14.90 -3.12
CA ASN A 229 4.74 15.25 -3.91
C ASN A 229 4.39 15.42 -5.40
N VAL A 230 4.96 16.44 -6.01
CA VAL A 230 5.05 16.54 -7.47
C VAL A 230 6.48 16.28 -7.88
N SER A 231 6.67 15.27 -8.75
CA SER A 231 7.97 14.91 -9.32
C SER A 231 7.93 15.12 -10.82
N ALA A 232 8.13 16.35 -11.24
CA ALA A 232 8.03 16.72 -12.66
C ALA A 232 9.35 16.51 -13.41
N PRO A 233 9.32 15.88 -14.59
CA PRO A 233 10.44 15.96 -15.52
C PRO A 233 10.58 17.39 -16.05
N SER A 234 11.80 17.77 -16.43
CA SER A 234 12.25 19.12 -16.80
C SER A 234 11.50 19.85 -17.92
N SER A 235 10.50 19.22 -18.53
CA SER A 235 9.74 19.75 -19.67
C SER A 235 8.31 20.21 -19.32
N ASN A 236 7.86 20.01 -18.07
CA ASN A 236 6.48 20.35 -17.66
C ASN A 236 6.41 21.81 -17.20
N GLY A 237 5.41 22.54 -17.71
CA GLY A 237 5.26 23.95 -17.42
C GLY A 237 4.85 24.29 -15.98
N PHE A 238 4.07 23.39 -15.32
CA PHE A 238 3.47 23.64 -14.02
C PHE A 238 3.66 22.45 -13.09
N SER A 239 3.98 22.73 -11.84
CA SER A 239 4.16 21.72 -10.80
C SER A 239 3.61 22.29 -9.49
N MET A 240 2.47 21.80 -9.04
CA MET A 240 1.75 22.35 -7.90
C MET A 240 1.39 21.26 -6.90
N ALA A 241 1.74 21.48 -5.63
CA ALA A 241 1.43 20.53 -4.57
C ALA A 241 0.73 21.25 -3.40
N GLY A 242 -0.45 20.77 -3.03
CA GLY A 242 -1.23 21.33 -1.92
C GLY A 242 -1.63 20.29 -0.89
N GLY A 243 -1.77 20.69 0.35
CA GLY A 243 -2.25 19.80 1.41
C GLY A 243 -3.67 19.31 1.15
N PHE A 244 -4.53 20.16 0.57
CA PHE A 244 -5.88 19.81 0.14
C PHE A 244 -5.94 19.62 -1.38
N CYS A 245 -5.71 20.68 -2.14
CA CYS A 245 -5.83 20.72 -3.59
C CYS A 245 -4.49 21.06 -4.24
N GLY A 246 -4.09 20.32 -5.29
CA GLY A 246 -2.86 20.61 -6.03
C GLY A 246 -2.98 21.89 -6.84
N GLU A 247 -3.97 22.01 -7.70
CA GLU A 247 -4.30 23.21 -8.48
C GLU A 247 -5.78 23.55 -8.35
N VAL A 248 -6.07 24.86 -8.30
CA VAL A 248 -7.41 25.42 -8.43
C VAL A 248 -7.46 26.21 -9.74
N THR A 249 -8.32 25.79 -10.65
CA THR A 249 -8.47 26.39 -11.97
C THR A 249 -9.83 27.06 -12.09
N ASN A 250 -9.84 28.36 -12.39
CA ASN A 250 -11.05 29.15 -12.72
C ASN A 250 -12.16 29.16 -11.65
N ASP A 251 -11.89 28.78 -10.40
CA ASP A 251 -12.91 28.63 -9.37
C ASP A 251 -12.45 29.06 -7.98
N VAL A 252 -13.35 28.89 -7.02
CA VAL A 252 -13.11 29.08 -5.58
C VAL A 252 -12.94 27.73 -4.91
N LEU A 253 -11.76 27.47 -4.34
CA LEU A 253 -11.61 26.39 -3.36
C LEU A 253 -12.28 26.82 -2.06
N ASP A 254 -13.53 26.39 -1.83
CA ASP A 254 -14.33 26.74 -0.65
C ASP A 254 -14.22 25.65 0.43
N LEU A 255 -13.54 25.98 1.52
CA LEU A 255 -13.29 25.08 2.63
C LEU A 255 -13.95 25.59 3.91
N THR A 256 -14.76 24.77 4.53
CA THR A 256 -15.39 25.07 5.83
C THR A 256 -15.13 23.96 6.83
N ASN A 257 -14.65 24.30 8.05
CA ASN A 257 -14.30 23.35 9.12
C ASN A 257 -13.30 22.28 8.66
N CYS A 258 -12.27 22.65 7.89
CA CYS A 258 -11.30 21.73 7.34
C CYS A 258 -9.93 21.87 8.01
N PHE A 259 -9.11 20.82 7.97
CA PHE A 259 -7.74 20.95 8.46
C PHE A 259 -6.73 20.10 7.68
N VAL A 260 -5.45 20.51 7.76
CA VAL A 260 -4.28 19.78 7.29
C VAL A 260 -3.33 19.58 8.48
N TYR A 261 -2.96 18.34 8.79
CA TYR A 261 -2.10 18.05 9.92
C TYR A 261 -1.04 17.00 9.60
N ASP A 262 0.18 17.18 10.14
CA ASP A 262 1.30 16.25 10.03
C ASP A 262 1.57 15.79 8.58
N THR A 263 1.55 16.74 7.63
CA THR A 263 1.61 16.48 6.20
C THR A 263 2.85 17.10 5.57
N ALA A 264 3.60 16.30 4.82
CA ALA A 264 4.76 16.76 4.05
C ALA A 264 4.35 17.04 2.59
N ILE A 265 4.53 18.27 2.14
CA ILE A 265 4.14 18.74 0.81
C ILE A 265 5.38 19.22 0.08
N SER A 266 5.66 18.69 -1.10
CA SER A 266 6.89 18.96 -1.84
C SER A 266 6.70 19.01 -3.35
N VAL A 267 7.52 19.83 -3.99
CA VAL A 267 7.71 19.82 -5.44
C VAL A 267 9.17 19.55 -5.72
N THR A 268 9.44 18.44 -6.39
CA THR A 268 10.77 18.06 -6.87
C THR A 268 10.79 18.22 -8.39
N ALA A 269 11.08 19.44 -8.85
CA ALA A 269 11.14 19.74 -10.28
C ALA A 269 12.55 20.17 -10.66
N ASP A 270 12.97 19.81 -11.87
CA ASP A 270 14.20 20.32 -12.46
C ASP A 270 14.10 21.84 -12.72
N ASN A 271 15.25 22.51 -12.77
CA ASN A 271 15.41 23.98 -12.81
C ASN A 271 14.72 24.72 -13.97
N ASN A 272 13.95 24.04 -14.83
CA ASN A 272 13.30 24.62 -16.02
C ASN A 272 11.77 24.66 -15.95
N ALA A 273 11.15 24.26 -14.83
CA ALA A 273 9.70 24.38 -14.69
C ALA A 273 9.28 25.85 -14.61
N VAL A 274 8.23 26.21 -15.33
CA VAL A 274 7.76 27.60 -15.45
C VAL A 274 7.19 28.11 -14.13
N LEU A 275 6.48 27.25 -13.38
CA LEU A 275 5.91 27.56 -12.09
C LEU A 275 5.94 26.33 -11.18
N ASN A 276 6.57 26.48 -10.01
CA ASN A 276 6.62 25.46 -8.95
C ASN A 276 6.05 26.04 -7.70
N SER A 277 4.86 25.63 -7.28
CA SER A 277 4.24 26.17 -6.09
C SER A 277 3.80 25.10 -5.11
N VAL A 278 3.83 25.45 -3.85
CA VAL A 278 3.35 24.64 -2.74
C VAL A 278 2.47 25.47 -1.82
N GLY A 279 1.48 24.83 -1.21
CA GLY A 279 0.64 25.51 -0.23
C GLY A 279 0.02 24.53 0.76
N THR A 280 -0.39 25.06 1.91
CA THR A 280 -0.99 24.27 2.98
C THR A 280 -2.33 23.67 2.55
N PHE A 281 -3.18 24.45 1.90
CA PHE A 281 -4.45 24.00 1.35
C PHE A 281 -4.38 23.88 -0.17
N ALA A 282 -4.06 24.93 -0.90
CA ALA A 282 -3.90 24.91 -2.35
C ALA A 282 -2.44 25.03 -2.76
N GLY A 283 -2.00 24.20 -3.72
CA GLY A 283 -0.65 24.26 -4.27
C GLY A 283 -0.48 25.39 -5.28
N GLY A 284 -1.47 25.62 -6.12
CA GLY A 284 -1.47 26.69 -7.11
C GLY A 284 -2.85 27.21 -7.47
N LEU A 285 -2.88 28.40 -8.05
CA LEU A 285 -4.09 29.08 -8.53
C LEU A 285 -3.89 29.43 -10.00
N TYR A 286 -4.71 28.88 -10.88
CA TYR A 286 -4.70 29.23 -12.30
C TYR A 286 -5.92 30.06 -12.66
N THR A 287 -5.70 31.27 -13.15
CA THR A 287 -6.75 32.20 -13.54
C THR A 287 -6.77 32.37 -15.04
N ASN A 288 -7.89 32.05 -15.68
CA ASN A 288 -8.09 32.29 -17.09
C ASN A 288 -8.59 33.71 -17.33
N THR A 289 -7.70 34.60 -17.77
CA THR A 289 -8.03 36.00 -18.07
C THR A 289 -8.54 36.22 -19.49
N HIS A 290 -8.60 35.19 -20.34
CA HIS A 290 -9.04 35.28 -21.73
C HIS A 290 -10.54 35.14 -21.93
N THR A 291 -11.28 34.78 -20.87
CA THR A 291 -12.74 34.70 -20.87
C THR A 291 -13.38 36.05 -20.54
N THR A 292 -14.66 36.23 -20.91
CA THR A 292 -15.41 37.46 -20.62
C THR A 292 -16.75 37.11 -19.95
N PRO A 293 -16.92 37.32 -18.63
CA PRO A 293 -15.95 37.86 -17.67
C PRO A 293 -14.78 36.94 -17.38
N PRO A 294 -13.61 37.45 -16.93
CA PRO A 294 -12.51 36.59 -16.53
C PRO A 294 -12.87 35.81 -15.25
N TYR A 295 -12.50 34.53 -15.20
CA TYR A 295 -12.62 33.70 -14.02
C TYR A 295 -11.34 33.81 -13.20
N TYR A 296 -11.48 33.97 -11.89
CA TYR A 296 -10.36 34.13 -10.95
C TYR A 296 -10.34 32.94 -9.98
N ALA A 297 -9.23 32.20 -9.98
CA ALA A 297 -9.03 31.19 -8.98
C ALA A 297 -8.70 31.83 -7.62
N THR A 298 -9.39 31.39 -6.57
CA THR A 298 -9.20 31.85 -5.19
C THR A 298 -9.34 30.72 -4.18
N VAL A 299 -8.82 30.94 -2.96
CA VAL A 299 -9.01 30.02 -1.83
C VAL A 299 -9.79 30.74 -0.74
N THR A 300 -10.90 30.18 -0.34
CA THR A 300 -11.69 30.63 0.81
C THR A 300 -11.61 29.59 1.92
N THR A 301 -11.07 29.98 3.08
CA THR A 301 -11.00 29.13 4.26
C THR A 301 -11.84 29.72 5.39
N ASN A 302 -12.87 28.99 5.79
CA ASN A 302 -13.73 29.34 6.91
C ASN A 302 -13.57 28.33 8.03
N ASN A 303 -13.07 28.78 9.20
CA ASN A 303 -12.81 27.89 10.34
C ASN A 303 -11.86 26.71 9.98
N CYS A 304 -10.76 27.01 9.27
CA CYS A 304 -9.78 26.04 8.81
C CYS A 304 -8.46 26.18 9.56
N TYR A 305 -7.83 25.03 9.84
CA TYR A 305 -6.64 24.95 10.67
C TYR A 305 -5.55 24.09 10.04
N TYR A 306 -4.30 24.35 10.39
CA TYR A 306 -3.19 23.46 10.04
C TYR A 306 -2.16 23.36 11.18
N GLY A 307 -1.42 22.24 11.19
CA GLY A 307 -0.32 22.04 12.12
C GLY A 307 0.66 20.96 11.65
N LYS A 308 1.93 21.05 12.04
CA LYS A 308 3.00 20.15 11.59
C LYS A 308 3.08 19.98 10.05
N VAL A 309 2.76 21.00 9.29
CA VAL A 309 2.88 20.94 7.83
C VAL A 309 4.28 21.36 7.42
N THR A 310 4.90 20.56 6.58
CA THR A 310 6.22 20.84 6.01
C THR A 310 6.08 21.16 4.52
N LEU A 311 6.42 22.37 4.11
CA LEU A 311 6.43 22.81 2.72
C LEU A 311 7.86 22.79 2.17
N THR A 312 8.09 22.03 1.10
CA THR A 312 9.37 22.00 0.39
C THR A 312 9.16 22.44 -1.06
N PRO A 313 9.29 23.72 -1.36
CA PRO A 313 9.11 24.25 -2.71
C PRO A 313 10.26 23.85 -3.63
N GLY A 314 9.98 23.78 -4.94
CA GLY A 314 11.00 23.61 -5.98
C GLY A 314 11.90 24.84 -6.17
N SER A 315 12.60 24.90 -7.29
CA SER A 315 13.63 25.90 -7.55
C SER A 315 13.13 27.33 -7.85
N ASN A 316 11.82 27.51 -8.11
CA ASN A 316 11.20 28.82 -8.33
C ASN A 316 9.88 28.90 -7.54
N PRO A 317 9.96 29.10 -6.21
CA PRO A 317 8.81 28.91 -5.35
C PRO A 317 7.85 30.07 -5.40
N ASP A 318 6.57 29.77 -5.68
CA ASP A 318 5.45 30.58 -5.22
C ASP A 318 4.76 29.84 -4.08
N THR A 319 4.37 30.53 -3.03
CA THR A 319 3.66 29.95 -1.89
C THR A 319 2.30 30.58 -1.79
N ILE A 320 1.28 29.77 -2.02
CA ILE A 320 -0.11 30.23 -1.90
C ILE A 320 -0.44 30.43 -0.44
N LYS A 321 -0.94 31.61 -0.11
CA LYS A 321 -1.41 31.98 1.21
C LYS A 321 -2.92 31.98 1.24
N ASP A 322 -3.45 31.34 2.24
CA ASP A 322 -4.87 31.32 2.58
C ASP A 322 -5.10 31.99 3.94
N THR A 323 -6.35 32.03 4.39
CA THR A 323 -6.75 32.64 5.68
C THR A 323 -6.85 31.60 6.82
N SER A 324 -6.34 30.40 6.63
CA SER A 324 -6.30 29.35 7.65
C SER A 324 -5.37 29.70 8.80
N THR A 325 -5.60 29.09 9.96
CA THR A 325 -4.88 29.40 11.20
C THR A 325 -3.96 28.24 11.59
N GLU A 326 -2.68 28.56 11.79
CA GLU A 326 -1.74 27.59 12.35
C GLU A 326 -2.04 27.29 13.81
N LYS A 327 -1.97 26.01 14.17
CA LYS A 327 -2.17 25.47 15.51
C LYS A 327 -1.03 24.56 15.92
N THR A 328 -0.70 24.56 17.21
CA THR A 328 0.35 23.70 17.74
C THR A 328 -0.07 22.22 17.77
N ALA A 329 0.91 21.33 17.89
CA ALA A 329 0.64 19.92 18.04
C ALA A 329 -0.16 19.59 19.32
N GLU A 330 0.06 20.38 20.39
CA GLU A 330 -0.70 20.25 21.63
C GLU A 330 -2.17 20.63 21.43
N GLU A 331 -2.46 21.76 20.74
CA GLU A 331 -3.84 22.19 20.44
C GLU A 331 -4.59 21.18 19.55
N PHE A 332 -3.89 20.45 18.68
CA PHE A 332 -4.48 19.35 17.93
C PHE A 332 -4.78 18.15 18.81
N ALA A 333 -3.88 17.81 19.75
CA ALA A 333 -3.99 16.63 20.59
C ALA A 333 -4.92 16.79 21.80
N ASP A 334 -5.03 18.01 22.37
CA ASP A 334 -5.78 18.27 23.62
C ASP A 334 -7.28 18.53 23.40
N GLY A 335 -7.74 18.55 22.14
CA GLY A 335 -9.13 18.78 21.78
C GLY A 335 -9.48 20.25 21.52
N THR A 336 -8.54 21.19 21.63
CA THR A 336 -8.75 22.61 21.30
C THR A 336 -9.23 22.76 19.85
N VAL A 337 -8.52 22.15 18.88
CA VAL A 337 -8.91 22.20 17.46
C VAL A 337 -10.22 21.46 17.22
N THR A 338 -10.46 20.33 17.89
CA THR A 338 -11.74 19.59 17.81
C THR A 338 -12.92 20.50 18.23
N GLY A 339 -12.77 21.22 19.33
CA GLY A 339 -13.80 22.15 19.81
C GLY A 339 -14.08 23.30 18.85
N LEU A 340 -13.05 23.78 18.16
CA LEU A 340 -13.17 24.84 17.14
C LEU A 340 -13.87 24.32 15.86
N LEU A 341 -13.56 23.10 15.41
CA LEU A 341 -14.15 22.47 14.22
C LEU A 341 -15.63 22.10 14.41
N GLY A 342 -16.05 21.81 15.65
CA GLY A 342 -17.46 21.58 16.00
C GLY A 342 -17.88 20.11 16.00
N ALA A 343 -19.19 19.89 15.97
CA ALA A 343 -19.81 18.60 16.31
C ALA A 343 -19.55 17.45 15.33
N SER A 344 -19.06 17.72 14.15
CA SER A 344 -18.68 16.68 13.18
C SER A 344 -17.38 15.97 13.55
N PHE A 345 -16.61 16.53 14.48
CA PHE A 345 -15.32 16.01 14.90
C PHE A 345 -15.33 15.55 16.36
N ALA A 346 -14.57 14.54 16.64
CA ALA A 346 -14.27 14.05 17.98
C ALA A 346 -12.75 14.05 18.22
N ASN A 347 -12.35 14.02 19.49
CA ASN A 347 -10.93 13.90 19.83
C ASN A 347 -10.42 12.53 19.37
N GLY A 348 -9.43 12.55 18.49
CA GLY A 348 -8.69 11.39 18.07
C GLY A 348 -7.38 11.22 18.84
N ASN A 349 -6.57 10.28 18.41
CA ASN A 349 -5.24 10.06 18.96
C ASN A 349 -4.23 11.04 18.33
N GLY A 350 -4.14 12.24 18.90
CA GLY A 350 -3.19 13.27 18.48
C GLY A 350 -3.74 14.33 17.51
N PHE A 351 -4.93 14.14 16.95
CA PHE A 351 -5.63 15.13 16.11
C PHE A 351 -7.14 14.83 16.02
N PRO A 352 -8.00 15.80 15.62
CA PRO A 352 -9.43 15.56 15.44
C PRO A 352 -9.72 14.50 14.39
N ILE A 353 -10.74 13.66 14.64
CA ILE A 353 -11.25 12.68 13.67
C ILE A 353 -12.75 12.91 13.44
N LEU A 354 -13.26 12.48 12.30
CA LEU A 354 -14.69 12.46 12.03
C LEU A 354 -15.37 11.37 12.86
N GLY A 355 -16.58 11.66 13.34
CA GLY A 355 -17.38 10.71 14.11
C GLY A 355 -17.58 11.08 15.57
N SER A 356 -18.38 10.27 16.28
CA SER A 356 -18.86 10.61 17.62
C SER A 356 -17.95 10.19 18.78
N SER A 357 -16.99 9.33 18.58
CA SER A 357 -15.96 8.93 19.57
C SER A 357 -14.90 8.07 18.89
N PRO A 358 -13.62 8.28 19.17
CA PRO A 358 -12.55 7.42 18.65
C PRO A 358 -12.65 6.01 19.25
N ALA A 359 -12.16 5.02 18.52
CA ALA A 359 -11.87 3.71 19.07
C ALA A 359 -10.75 3.81 20.12
N ASP A 360 -10.75 2.90 21.08
CA ASP A 360 -9.70 2.79 22.10
C ASP A 360 -8.50 1.99 21.56
N TYR A 361 -7.39 2.67 21.36
CA TYR A 361 -6.14 2.08 20.87
C TYR A 361 -5.17 1.64 21.97
N THR A 362 -5.58 1.69 23.26
CA THR A 362 -4.68 1.39 24.38
C THR A 362 -4.02 0.01 24.25
N ALA A 363 -4.78 -1.00 23.82
CA ALA A 363 -4.25 -2.35 23.59
C ALA A 363 -3.25 -2.42 22.43
N VAL A 364 -3.51 -1.69 21.33
CA VAL A 364 -2.60 -1.59 20.19
C VAL A 364 -1.30 -0.90 20.59
N ASP A 365 -1.39 0.20 21.34
CA ASP A 365 -0.22 0.94 21.81
C ASP A 365 0.66 0.11 22.75
N ALA A 366 0.04 -0.67 23.61
CA ALA A 366 0.74 -1.61 24.48
C ALA A 366 1.46 -2.71 23.68
N ALA A 367 0.78 -3.32 22.72
CA ALA A 367 1.37 -4.36 21.85
C ALA A 367 2.51 -3.80 20.98
N LEU A 368 2.38 -2.58 20.46
CA LEU A 368 3.44 -1.90 19.72
C LEU A 368 4.65 -1.58 20.60
N ALA A 369 4.44 -1.17 21.85
CA ALA A 369 5.51 -0.95 22.82
C ALA A 369 6.30 -2.25 23.08
N GLU A 370 5.59 -3.37 23.30
CA GLU A 370 6.20 -4.69 23.47
C GLU A 370 7.00 -5.12 22.23
N ALA A 371 6.46 -4.92 21.04
CA ALA A 371 7.16 -5.21 19.78
C ALA A 371 8.42 -4.36 19.59
N ASN A 372 8.40 -3.09 20.05
CA ASN A 372 9.52 -2.17 19.94
C ASN A 372 10.63 -2.44 20.98
N GLU A 373 10.28 -2.98 22.16
CA GLU A 373 11.25 -3.35 23.19
C GLU A 373 11.93 -4.70 22.91
N LEU A 374 11.49 -5.43 21.91
CA LEU A 374 11.99 -6.75 21.56
C LEU A 374 13.48 -6.70 21.15
N ASP A 375 14.32 -7.50 21.79
CA ASP A 375 15.68 -7.72 21.30
C ASP A 375 15.65 -8.60 20.04
N ARG A 376 15.61 -7.95 18.90
CA ARG A 376 15.49 -8.57 17.57
C ARG A 376 16.65 -9.50 17.21
N THR A 377 17.79 -9.40 17.92
CA THR A 377 18.97 -10.23 17.66
C THR A 377 18.79 -11.67 18.11
N LEU A 378 17.86 -11.93 19.01
CA LEU A 378 17.62 -13.23 19.63
C LEU A 378 16.74 -14.18 18.80
N TYR A 379 16.07 -13.68 17.74
CA TYR A 379 15.05 -14.44 17.00
C TYR A 379 15.47 -14.74 15.58
N THR A 380 14.91 -15.82 15.01
CA THR A 380 15.27 -16.31 13.67
C THR A 380 14.52 -15.56 12.57
N ASP A 381 13.24 -15.25 12.81
CA ASP A 381 12.36 -14.57 11.85
C ASP A 381 11.42 -13.62 12.61
N LEU A 382 11.33 -12.39 12.13
CA LEU A 382 10.50 -11.32 12.69
C LEU A 382 9.46 -10.80 11.68
N SER A 383 9.38 -11.43 10.51
CA SER A 383 8.51 -10.96 9.40
C SER A 383 7.04 -10.88 9.80
N ALA A 384 6.55 -11.81 10.62
CA ALA A 384 5.18 -11.80 11.12
C ALA A 384 4.92 -10.60 12.04
N VAL A 385 5.86 -10.27 12.94
CA VAL A 385 5.77 -9.10 13.82
C VAL A 385 5.82 -7.82 12.99
N ASP A 386 6.76 -7.70 12.06
CA ASP A 386 6.90 -6.52 11.20
C ASP A 386 5.64 -6.31 10.34
N THR A 387 5.04 -7.38 9.85
CA THR A 387 3.80 -7.33 9.08
C THR A 387 2.62 -6.89 9.96
N ALA A 388 2.48 -7.45 11.16
CA ALA A 388 1.41 -7.08 12.08
C ALA A 388 1.51 -5.61 12.52
N VAL A 389 2.73 -5.13 12.81
CA VAL A 389 3.00 -3.73 13.14
C VAL A 389 2.69 -2.79 11.97
N ALA A 390 3.10 -3.15 10.76
CA ALA A 390 2.85 -2.34 9.55
C ALA A 390 1.36 -2.26 9.18
N ASN A 391 0.55 -3.23 9.59
CA ASN A 391 -0.89 -3.28 9.32
C ASN A 391 -1.73 -2.52 10.36
N VAL A 392 -1.13 -1.81 11.31
CA VAL A 392 -1.87 -0.98 12.27
C VAL A 392 -2.46 0.24 11.57
N VAL A 393 -3.78 0.32 11.55
CA VAL A 393 -4.55 1.45 11.02
C VAL A 393 -5.04 2.30 12.18
N ARG A 394 -4.84 3.62 12.09
CA ARG A 394 -5.29 4.61 13.08
C ARG A 394 -6.49 5.39 12.54
N GLY A 395 -7.28 5.96 13.45
CA GLY A 395 -8.36 6.88 13.08
C GLY A 395 -9.74 6.22 13.00
N TYR A 396 -9.89 4.96 13.41
CA TYR A 396 -11.21 4.34 13.53
C TYR A 396 -12.03 4.98 14.65
N ASP A 397 -13.32 5.04 14.44
CA ASP A 397 -14.27 5.39 15.47
C ASP A 397 -14.66 4.16 16.34
N ARG A 398 -15.45 4.41 17.37
CA ARG A 398 -15.85 3.36 18.32
C ARG A 398 -16.67 2.22 17.71
N THR A 399 -17.33 2.42 16.57
CA THR A 399 -18.09 1.37 15.89
C THR A 399 -17.18 0.27 15.35
N ARG A 400 -15.88 0.61 15.16
CA ARG A 400 -14.83 -0.30 14.68
C ARG A 400 -13.85 -0.74 15.77
N GLN A 401 -14.29 -0.75 17.04
CA GLN A 401 -13.43 -1.19 18.15
C GLN A 401 -12.94 -2.63 17.97
N SER A 402 -13.78 -3.53 17.43
CA SER A 402 -13.40 -4.93 17.19
C SER A 402 -12.21 -5.07 16.23
N ASP A 403 -12.09 -4.17 15.25
CA ASP A 403 -10.97 -4.20 14.30
C ASP A 403 -9.69 -3.69 14.96
N VAL A 404 -9.82 -2.69 15.83
CA VAL A 404 -8.70 -2.19 16.64
C VAL A 404 -8.19 -3.28 17.59
N ASP A 405 -9.11 -3.99 18.26
CA ASP A 405 -8.75 -5.10 19.14
C ASP A 405 -8.07 -6.25 18.36
N ALA A 406 -8.54 -6.52 17.13
CA ALA A 406 -7.94 -7.52 16.26
C ALA A 406 -6.50 -7.15 15.83
N MET A 407 -6.20 -5.86 15.59
CA MET A 407 -4.82 -5.39 15.32
C MET A 407 -3.89 -5.63 16.51
N ALA A 408 -4.35 -5.31 17.74
CA ALA A 408 -3.59 -5.60 18.95
C ALA A 408 -3.30 -7.10 19.08
N GLN A 409 -4.34 -7.93 18.89
CA GLN A 409 -4.21 -9.37 18.97
C GLN A 409 -3.28 -9.96 17.91
N ALA A 410 -3.27 -9.40 16.70
CA ALA A 410 -2.36 -9.83 15.64
C ALA A 410 -0.90 -9.61 16.00
N ILE A 411 -0.56 -8.45 16.62
CA ILE A 411 0.81 -8.17 17.10
C ILE A 411 1.18 -9.15 18.22
N LEU A 412 0.32 -9.32 19.23
CA LEU A 412 0.57 -10.21 20.36
C LEU A 412 0.74 -11.66 19.90
N ASN A 413 -0.10 -12.14 19.00
CA ASN A 413 0.03 -13.48 18.41
C ASN A 413 1.36 -13.65 17.66
N ALA A 414 1.79 -12.64 16.92
CA ALA A 414 3.07 -12.68 16.22
C ALA A 414 4.26 -12.72 17.20
N LEU A 415 4.19 -12.00 18.32
CA LEU A 415 5.19 -12.01 19.39
C LEU A 415 5.24 -13.37 20.10
N GLU A 416 4.08 -13.96 20.41
CA GLU A 416 3.99 -15.27 21.07
C GLU A 416 4.61 -16.41 20.26
N HIS A 417 4.52 -16.33 18.93
CA HIS A 417 5.02 -17.36 18.01
C HIS A 417 6.46 -17.15 17.56
N LEU A 418 7.17 -16.21 18.17
CA LEU A 418 8.58 -15.98 17.85
C LEU A 418 9.46 -17.18 18.25
N THR A 419 10.30 -17.60 17.33
CA THR A 419 11.27 -18.68 17.55
C THR A 419 12.65 -18.09 17.83
N ARG A 420 13.19 -18.37 19.02
CA ARG A 420 14.56 -17.97 19.37
C ARG A 420 15.58 -18.71 18.52
N LYS A 421 16.68 -18.05 18.25
CA LYS A 421 17.86 -18.68 17.64
C LYS A 421 18.41 -19.76 18.57
N GLY A 422 18.83 -20.87 18.01
CA GLY A 422 19.57 -21.88 18.78
C GLY A 422 20.90 -21.33 19.29
N ALA A 423 21.39 -21.91 20.41
CA ALA A 423 22.73 -21.61 20.89
C ALA A 423 23.79 -22.10 19.87
N ASP A 424 24.99 -21.51 19.92
CA ASP A 424 26.13 -21.93 19.09
C ASP A 424 26.87 -23.11 19.76
N TYR A 425 26.80 -24.28 19.16
CA TYR A 425 27.45 -25.51 19.59
C TYR A 425 28.84 -25.73 18.97
N THR A 426 29.39 -24.76 18.23
CA THR A 426 30.68 -24.94 17.53
C THR A 426 31.80 -25.39 18.45
N ALA A 427 31.88 -24.84 19.66
CA ALA A 427 32.91 -25.21 20.68
C ALA A 427 32.69 -26.64 21.20
N VAL A 428 31.45 -27.04 21.46
CA VAL A 428 31.08 -28.41 21.87
C VAL A 428 31.43 -29.40 20.77
N ASP A 429 31.08 -29.14 19.53
CA ASP A 429 31.33 -30.01 18.37
C ASP A 429 32.83 -30.18 18.11
N ALA A 430 33.61 -29.11 18.29
CA ALA A 430 35.07 -29.15 18.22
C ALA A 430 35.68 -30.02 19.34
N ALA A 431 35.14 -29.93 20.56
CA ALA A 431 35.60 -30.74 21.70
C ALA A 431 35.24 -32.22 21.51
N ILE A 432 34.00 -32.52 21.04
CA ILE A 432 33.57 -33.88 20.69
C ILE A 432 34.41 -34.46 19.55
N THR A 433 34.72 -33.67 18.52
CA THR A 433 35.60 -34.10 17.42
C THR A 433 36.99 -34.47 17.91
N LYS A 434 37.58 -33.70 18.83
CA LYS A 434 38.88 -34.03 19.48
C LYS A 434 38.78 -35.33 20.29
N ALA A 435 37.69 -35.53 21.03
CA ALA A 435 37.46 -36.73 21.80
C ALA A 435 37.39 -37.99 20.91
N ASN A 436 36.61 -37.87 19.81
CA ASN A 436 36.40 -38.97 18.86
C ASN A 436 37.65 -39.32 18.04
N ALA A 437 38.62 -38.42 17.93
CA ALA A 437 39.91 -38.69 17.30
C ALA A 437 40.86 -39.50 18.17
N LEU A 438 40.56 -39.69 19.46
CA LEU A 438 41.36 -40.48 20.38
C LEU A 438 40.92 -41.93 20.38
N ASN A 439 41.92 -42.86 20.47
CA ASN A 439 41.61 -44.28 20.74
C ASN A 439 41.31 -44.43 22.24
N LYS A 440 40.06 -44.66 22.59
CA LYS A 440 39.59 -44.80 23.99
C LYS A 440 40.31 -45.89 24.78
N ASP A 441 40.80 -46.93 24.09
CA ASP A 441 41.47 -48.05 24.72
C ASP A 441 42.87 -47.72 25.21
N ASP A 442 43.43 -46.60 24.80
CA ASP A 442 44.73 -46.09 25.24
C ASP A 442 44.72 -45.41 26.62
N TYR A 443 43.51 -45.16 27.18
CA TYR A 443 43.33 -44.37 28.39
C TYR A 443 42.63 -45.16 29.52
N THR A 444 42.95 -44.83 30.78
CA THR A 444 42.37 -45.48 31.97
C THR A 444 41.03 -44.90 32.36
N ASN A 445 40.83 -43.63 32.07
CA ASN A 445 39.70 -42.79 32.55
C ASN A 445 38.87 -42.17 31.42
N PHE A 446 38.84 -42.76 30.22
CA PHE A 446 38.08 -42.22 29.07
C PHE A 446 36.58 -42.13 29.34
N ALA A 447 36.06 -42.90 30.30
CA ALA A 447 34.65 -42.88 30.70
C ALA A 447 34.19 -41.49 31.16
N ALA A 448 35.07 -40.68 31.73
CA ALA A 448 34.76 -39.30 32.14
C ALA A 448 34.49 -38.38 30.91
N VAL A 449 35.28 -38.58 29.85
CA VAL A 449 35.07 -37.86 28.57
C VAL A 449 33.73 -38.25 27.95
N GLN A 450 33.42 -39.56 27.93
CA GLN A 450 32.15 -40.06 27.39
C GLN A 450 30.96 -39.49 28.19
N ALA A 451 31.05 -39.47 29.54
CA ALA A 451 29.99 -38.92 30.38
C ALA A 451 29.75 -37.42 30.12
N ALA A 452 30.82 -36.65 29.90
CA ALA A 452 30.71 -35.23 29.56
C ALA A 452 30.07 -35.03 28.17
N ILE A 453 30.35 -35.91 27.18
CA ILE A 453 29.73 -35.88 25.86
C ILE A 453 28.25 -36.25 25.97
N ASP A 454 27.89 -37.28 26.71
CA ASP A 454 26.52 -37.77 26.90
C ASP A 454 25.65 -36.76 27.65
N ALA A 455 26.26 -35.86 28.42
CA ALA A 455 25.58 -34.78 29.16
C ALA A 455 25.26 -33.55 28.29
N VAL A 456 25.67 -33.53 27.01
CA VAL A 456 25.41 -32.40 26.12
C VAL A 456 23.92 -32.29 25.81
N ASP A 457 23.30 -31.20 26.25
CA ASP A 457 21.91 -30.84 25.92
C ASP A 457 21.90 -29.91 24.69
N ARG A 458 21.31 -30.39 23.57
CA ARG A 458 21.22 -29.66 22.29
C ARG A 458 19.91 -28.88 22.09
N THR A 459 19.13 -28.71 23.16
CA THR A 459 17.86 -28.00 23.12
C THR A 459 17.98 -26.53 23.53
N LYS A 460 19.18 -26.08 23.86
CA LYS A 460 19.43 -24.72 24.35
C LYS A 460 19.30 -23.66 23.28
N ASP A 461 18.67 -22.54 23.61
CA ASP A 461 18.60 -21.36 22.76
C ASP A 461 19.77 -20.37 23.01
N ILE A 462 19.86 -19.30 22.24
CA ILE A 462 20.94 -18.31 22.30
C ILE A 462 21.05 -17.62 23.67
N THR A 463 19.97 -17.53 24.46
CA THR A 463 19.99 -16.94 25.79
C THR A 463 20.68 -17.84 26.81
N GLN A 464 20.87 -19.12 26.48
CA GLN A 464 21.54 -20.14 27.29
C GLN A 464 22.95 -20.47 26.76
N GLN A 465 23.55 -19.58 25.96
CA GLN A 465 24.89 -19.80 25.38
C GLN A 465 25.93 -20.12 26.43
N SER A 466 25.88 -19.50 27.59
CA SER A 466 26.82 -19.75 28.70
C SER A 466 26.77 -21.20 29.24
N GLU A 467 25.57 -21.85 29.18
CA GLU A 467 25.44 -23.26 29.56
C GLU A 467 26.08 -24.16 28.49
N VAL A 468 25.94 -23.80 27.21
CA VAL A 468 26.61 -24.54 26.11
C VAL A 468 28.11 -24.39 26.16
N ASP A 469 28.61 -23.19 26.49
CA ASP A 469 30.05 -22.96 26.68
C ASP A 469 30.62 -23.77 27.86
N ALA A 470 29.83 -23.91 28.94
CA ALA A 470 30.19 -24.77 30.07
C ALA A 470 30.28 -26.26 29.65
N MET A 471 29.33 -26.77 28.86
CA MET A 471 29.39 -28.15 28.34
C MET A 471 30.65 -28.38 27.49
N ALA A 472 31.05 -27.39 26.67
CA ALA A 472 32.29 -27.46 25.91
C ALA A 472 33.53 -27.51 26.82
N ALA A 473 33.52 -26.69 27.90
CA ALA A 473 34.58 -26.66 28.87
C ALA A 473 34.68 -27.99 29.64
N ASP A 474 33.56 -28.60 30.01
CA ASP A 474 33.54 -29.89 30.73
C ASP A 474 34.15 -31.02 29.88
N ILE A 475 33.84 -31.08 28.59
CA ILE A 475 34.47 -32.04 27.67
C ILE A 475 35.98 -31.75 27.57
N GLN A 476 36.38 -30.48 27.44
CA GLN A 476 37.79 -30.11 27.36
C GLN A 476 38.55 -30.43 28.63
N HIS A 477 37.96 -30.22 29.83
CA HIS A 477 38.52 -30.59 31.12
C HIS A 477 38.70 -32.12 31.23
N ALA A 478 37.67 -32.87 30.82
CA ALA A 478 37.75 -34.32 30.82
C ALA A 478 38.84 -34.83 29.86
N LEU A 479 39.00 -34.20 28.69
CA LEU A 479 40.08 -34.49 27.74
C LEU A 479 41.47 -34.17 28.31
N ALA A 480 41.60 -33.05 29.01
CA ALA A 480 42.88 -32.64 29.64
C ALA A 480 43.29 -33.54 30.81
N ALA A 481 42.31 -34.15 31.47
CA ALA A 481 42.52 -35.07 32.59
C ALA A 481 42.78 -36.54 32.16
N LEU A 482 42.89 -36.82 30.85
CA LEU A 482 43.11 -38.18 30.35
C LEU A 482 44.47 -38.74 30.79
N GLU A 483 44.44 -39.96 31.36
CA GLU A 483 45.60 -40.72 31.75
C GLU A 483 45.84 -41.90 30.82
N LYS A 484 47.00 -41.95 30.17
CA LYS A 484 47.38 -43.09 29.31
C LYS A 484 47.57 -44.36 30.14
N LYS A 485 47.07 -45.47 29.62
CA LYS A 485 47.36 -46.78 30.16
C LYS A 485 48.87 -47.05 30.12
N PRO A 486 49.45 -47.61 31.21
CA PRO A 486 50.84 -48.02 31.16
C PRO A 486 51.07 -49.02 30.00
N ALA A 487 52.16 -48.80 29.29
CA ALA A 487 52.55 -49.76 28.24
C ALA A 487 52.66 -51.17 28.83
N PRO A 488 52.22 -52.24 28.14
CA PRO A 488 52.40 -53.59 28.64
C PRO A 488 53.89 -53.84 28.91
N THR A 489 54.21 -54.13 30.14
CA THR A 489 55.57 -54.57 30.50
C THR A 489 55.87 -55.85 29.72
N ALA A 490 56.86 -55.80 28.86
CA ALA A 490 57.28 -56.96 28.07
C ALA A 490 57.53 -58.16 29.04
N ALA A 491 56.83 -59.26 28.75
CA ALA A 491 57.05 -60.52 29.47
C ALA A 491 58.51 -60.98 29.29
N PRO A 492 59.14 -61.53 30.29
CA PRO A 492 60.53 -61.99 30.16
C PRO A 492 60.63 -63.08 29.08
N THR A 493 61.59 -62.89 28.19
CA THR A 493 61.95 -63.81 27.10
C THR A 493 62.35 -65.18 27.66
N ALA A 494 61.58 -66.22 27.36
CA ALA A 494 61.95 -67.58 27.62
C ALA A 494 63.05 -68.02 26.67
N VAL A 495 64.08 -68.59 27.21
CA VAL A 495 65.28 -69.18 26.55
C VAL A 495 64.81 -70.30 25.61
N PRO A 496 65.37 -70.49 24.39
CA PRO A 496 64.97 -71.52 23.40
C PRO A 496 65.52 -72.88 23.76
N THR A 497 64.68 -73.89 23.78
CA THR A 497 65.09 -75.34 23.74
C THR A 497 64.82 -75.85 22.35
N ALA A 498 65.83 -76.59 21.81
CA ALA A 498 66.01 -77.02 20.47
C ALA A 498 65.00 -78.07 19.95
N ALA A 499 64.91 -78.11 18.65
CA ALA A 499 64.06 -78.86 17.73
C ALA A 499 64.20 -80.44 17.91
N PRO A 500 63.26 -81.18 17.30
CA PRO A 500 63.62 -81.71 15.96
C PRO A 500 62.50 -81.71 14.91
N THR A 501 62.95 -81.42 13.77
CA THR A 501 62.75 -81.92 12.38
C THR A 501 61.61 -82.95 12.10
N GLN A 502 60.73 -82.69 11.19
CA GLN A 502 60.60 -83.26 9.86
C GLN A 502 59.38 -82.71 9.07
N ALA A 503 59.67 -82.54 7.83
CA ALA A 503 58.84 -82.13 6.71
C ALA A 503 57.99 -83.34 6.16
N PRO A 504 57.42 -83.25 4.98
CA PRO A 504 56.72 -82.20 4.23
C PRO A 504 55.40 -82.66 3.58
N GLN A 505 54.91 -81.90 2.66
CA GLN A 505 53.91 -82.21 1.58
C GLN A 505 52.47 -81.76 1.88
N GLU A 506 51.69 -81.27 0.97
CA GLU A 506 51.77 -80.82 -0.42
C GLU A 506 50.55 -79.96 -0.75
N SER A 507 50.81 -78.96 -1.50
CA SER A 507 50.05 -78.44 -2.66
C SER A 507 48.54 -78.68 -2.75
N THR A 508 47.81 -77.56 -2.91
CA THR A 508 47.07 -77.28 -4.15
C THR A 508 46.43 -75.90 -4.09
N ALA A 509 46.74 -75.07 -5.06
CA ALA A 509 46.01 -73.87 -5.48
C ALA A 509 44.85 -74.26 -6.41
N PRO A 510 44.16 -73.38 -7.07
CA PRO A 510 43.55 -72.08 -6.72
C PRO A 510 42.07 -72.09 -7.22
N ALA A 511 41.34 -71.00 -6.92
CA ALA A 511 40.31 -70.45 -7.78
C ALA A 511 39.49 -69.45 -6.93
N ALA A 512 39.17 -68.35 -7.33
CA ALA A 512 38.80 -67.58 -8.44
C ALA A 512 38.18 -66.21 -7.89
N THR A 513 38.65 -65.23 -8.47
CA THR A 513 38.20 -63.84 -8.45
C THR A 513 36.68 -63.69 -8.69
N GLN A 514 35.99 -62.83 -7.91
CA GLN A 514 34.81 -62.17 -8.40
C GLN A 514 34.93 -60.67 -8.15
N ALA A 515 34.71 -59.93 -9.23
CA ALA A 515 34.78 -58.49 -9.36
C ALA A 515 33.57 -57.76 -8.70
N PRO A 516 33.71 -56.49 -8.37
CA PRO A 516 32.63 -55.70 -7.77
C PRO A 516 31.60 -55.26 -8.80
N THR A 517 30.35 -55.27 -8.39
CA THR A 517 29.17 -54.79 -9.12
C THR A 517 29.16 -53.25 -9.19
N PRO A 518 28.84 -52.62 -10.33
CA PRO A 518 28.83 -51.18 -10.46
C PRO A 518 27.54 -50.54 -9.89
N ALA A 519 27.70 -49.31 -9.36
CA ALA A 519 26.63 -48.47 -8.88
C ALA A 519 25.70 -47.96 -10.01
N PRO A 520 24.43 -47.63 -9.74
CA PRO A 520 23.51 -47.17 -10.76
C PRO A 520 23.77 -45.69 -11.13
N THR A 521 23.88 -45.48 -12.43
CA THR A 521 24.01 -44.17 -13.08
C THR A 521 22.66 -43.48 -13.12
N THR A 522 22.57 -42.25 -12.59
CA THR A 522 21.42 -41.36 -12.77
C THR A 522 21.45 -40.76 -14.16
N ALA A 523 20.32 -40.83 -14.86
CA ALA A 523 20.10 -40.21 -16.16
C ALA A 523 20.05 -38.67 -16.08
N PRO A 524 20.49 -37.93 -17.10
CA PRO A 524 20.45 -36.48 -17.12
C PRO A 524 19.04 -35.96 -17.45
N THR A 525 18.61 -34.98 -16.67
CA THR A 525 17.39 -34.20 -16.88
C THR A 525 17.53 -33.31 -18.11
N ALA A 526 16.54 -33.34 -18.97
CA ALA A 526 16.46 -32.54 -20.20
C ALA A 526 16.39 -31.03 -19.90
N ALA A 527 17.10 -30.26 -20.71
CA ALA A 527 17.07 -28.78 -20.71
C ALA A 527 15.73 -28.24 -21.24
N PRO A 528 15.26 -27.09 -20.76
CA PRO A 528 14.05 -26.46 -21.27
C PRO A 528 14.28 -25.82 -22.65
N THR A 529 13.31 -26.03 -23.52
CA THR A 529 13.23 -25.53 -24.90
C THR A 529 13.07 -24.01 -24.89
N ALA A 530 13.86 -23.32 -25.67
CA ALA A 530 13.78 -21.87 -25.87
C ALA A 530 12.49 -21.45 -26.58
N THR A 531 11.82 -20.42 -26.04
CA THR A 531 10.70 -19.72 -26.66
C THR A 531 11.21 -18.79 -27.77
N PRO A 532 10.56 -18.72 -28.95
CA PRO A 532 11.00 -17.84 -30.03
C PRO A 532 10.71 -16.37 -29.71
N ALA A 533 11.63 -15.49 -30.09
CA ALA A 533 11.55 -14.05 -30.00
C ALA A 533 10.42 -13.48 -30.89
N PRO A 534 9.75 -12.37 -30.50
CA PRO A 534 8.77 -11.71 -31.35
C PRO A 534 9.45 -10.96 -32.49
N GLN A 535 8.86 -11.07 -33.67
CA GLN A 535 9.27 -10.37 -34.87
C GLN A 535 8.99 -8.86 -34.77
N ALA A 536 9.93 -8.06 -35.23
CA ALA A 536 9.82 -6.62 -35.36
C ALA A 536 8.72 -6.24 -36.35
N VAL A 537 7.80 -5.38 -35.94
CA VAL A 537 6.83 -4.70 -36.80
C VAL A 537 7.43 -3.39 -37.28
N SER A 538 7.35 -3.15 -38.58
CA SER A 538 7.92 -2.02 -39.30
C SER A 538 7.41 -0.67 -38.81
N ALA A 539 8.31 0.29 -38.75
CA ALA A 539 8.07 1.69 -38.46
C ALA A 539 7.08 2.35 -39.44
N ILE A 540 6.12 3.09 -38.90
CA ILE A 540 5.29 4.06 -39.62
C ILE A 540 5.96 5.44 -39.48
N PRO A 541 6.02 6.26 -40.56
CA PRO A 541 6.77 7.51 -40.52
C PRO A 541 6.08 8.61 -39.71
N ALA A 542 6.88 9.37 -39.00
CA ALA A 542 6.49 10.59 -38.32
C ALA A 542 6.03 11.65 -39.34
N THR A 543 4.81 12.16 -39.18
CA THR A 543 4.44 13.47 -39.69
C THR A 543 4.11 14.34 -38.49
N GLY A 544 4.98 15.35 -38.29
CA GLY A 544 4.70 16.42 -37.36
C GLY A 544 3.54 17.27 -37.88
N ASP A 545 2.74 17.76 -36.93
CA ASP A 545 2.36 19.18 -36.92
C ASP A 545 1.64 19.50 -35.61
N GLY A 546 2.09 20.59 -35.02
CA GLY A 546 1.41 21.22 -33.91
C GLY A 546 0.05 21.77 -34.39
N ALA A 547 -1.00 21.21 -33.88
CA ALA A 547 -2.32 21.78 -34.02
C ALA A 547 -3.21 21.37 -32.85
N ASN A 548 -3.49 22.33 -32.06
CA ASN A 548 -4.83 22.81 -31.72
C ASN A 548 -5.43 22.27 -30.43
N ILE A 549 -5.19 23.05 -29.40
CA ILE A 549 -6.06 23.24 -28.23
C ILE A 549 -7.55 23.44 -28.65
N ALA A 550 -7.82 23.83 -29.90
CA ALA A 550 -9.17 24.06 -30.41
C ALA A 550 -9.98 22.77 -30.68
N LEU A 551 -9.38 21.58 -30.73
CA LEU A 551 -10.15 20.34 -30.98
C LEU A 551 -10.73 19.74 -29.69
N LEU A 552 -10.18 20.07 -28.53
CA LEU A 552 -10.74 19.65 -27.23
C LEU A 552 -12.13 20.25 -26.99
N TRP A 553 -12.39 21.46 -27.49
CA TRP A 553 -13.66 22.14 -27.38
C TRP A 553 -14.79 21.48 -28.17
N VAL A 554 -14.50 20.76 -29.22
CA VAL A 554 -15.52 20.15 -30.09
C VAL A 554 -16.02 18.82 -29.53
N MET A 555 -15.20 18.05 -28.83
CA MET A 555 -15.64 16.75 -28.27
C MET A 555 -16.41 16.93 -26.95
N LEU A 556 -16.03 17.88 -26.09
CA LEU A 556 -16.79 18.18 -24.86
C LEU A 556 -18.15 18.85 -25.19
N VAL A 557 -18.26 19.62 -26.29
CA VAL A 557 -19.51 20.21 -26.72
C VAL A 557 -20.48 19.16 -27.27
N VAL A 558 -20.01 18.01 -27.77
CA VAL A 558 -20.89 16.93 -28.23
C VAL A 558 -21.42 16.10 -27.07
N SER A 559 -20.65 15.91 -25.99
CA SER A 559 -21.14 15.26 -24.75
C SER A 559 -21.91 16.23 -23.83
N GLY A 560 -21.62 17.53 -23.87
CA GLY A 560 -22.37 18.60 -23.18
C GLY A 560 -23.61 19.12 -23.91
N GLY A 561 -23.80 18.78 -25.18
CA GLY A 561 -24.94 19.21 -25.98
C GLY A 561 -26.31 18.68 -25.52
N ALA A 562 -26.31 17.61 -24.69
CA ALA A 562 -27.53 17.11 -24.06
C ALA A 562 -27.95 17.92 -22.82
N ALA A 563 -27.00 18.58 -22.13
CA ALA A 563 -27.29 19.38 -20.94
C ALA A 563 -27.85 20.79 -21.25
N LEU A 564 -27.64 21.33 -22.46
CA LEU A 564 -28.04 22.69 -22.82
C LEU A 564 -29.52 22.87 -23.19
N TRP A 565 -30.35 21.79 -23.20
CA TRP A 565 -31.76 21.89 -23.60
C TRP A 565 -32.78 21.93 -22.46
N ILE A 566 -32.37 21.75 -21.20
CA ILE A 566 -33.29 21.74 -20.04
C ILE A 566 -33.57 23.12 -19.44
N GLY A 567 -32.81 24.15 -19.78
CA GLY A 567 -32.93 25.50 -19.20
C GLY A 567 -34.03 26.42 -19.78
N ARG A 568 -34.84 26.02 -20.78
CA ARG A 568 -35.78 26.93 -21.45
C ARG A 568 -37.22 26.46 -21.46
N LYS A 569 -37.81 26.24 -20.28
CA LYS A 569 -39.27 26.30 -20.08
C LYS A 569 -39.64 26.62 -18.65
N LYS A 570 -39.48 27.88 -18.27
CA LYS A 570 -40.30 28.58 -17.28
C LYS A 570 -40.24 30.06 -17.59
N GLY A 571 -41.22 30.50 -18.29
CA GLY A 571 -41.61 31.89 -18.43
C GLY A 571 -43.08 31.86 -18.79
#